data_ae01862fafe73667e5d877180e8df0d2
#
_entry.id   ae01862fafe73667e5d877180e8df0d2
#
_cell.length_a   1.000
_cell.length_b   1.000
_cell.length_c   1.000
_cell.angle_alpha   90.00
_cell.angle_beta   90.00
_cell.angle_gamma   90.00
#
_symmetry.space_group_name_H-M   'P 1'
#
loop_
_entity.id
_entity.type
_entity.pdbx_description
1 polymer ?
#
loop_
_entity_poly.entity_id
_entity_poly.type
_entity_poly.pdbx_seq_one_letter_code
_entity_poly.pdbx_strand_id
1 'polypeptide(L)'
;MIRLRRGSLYRLLRDWIADGRGVAATEFAFIVPLMLVMFFGTVEFCSAIAVNRKVTLMARTLSDLTSQSPSVADADIATFFTVTNKIIWPYATGTLNPYFTSPSSGTISELYVDQTTKQARVIWSKGSAPRTADTYVTTVPSALLVPGTYLIFSEVSYQYVPTVGYVMAKAGVTLSDVSYTRPRQSSCVLYIAGTTTPSSPCPTT
;
A
#
# COMPACT_ATOMS: atom_id res chain seq x y z
N MET A 1 12.48 31.67 67.21
CA MET A 1 13.72 31.32 66.44
C MET A 1 13.98 29.83 66.58
N ILE A 2 13.59 29.05 65.58
CA ILE A 2 13.78 27.59 65.56
C ILE A 2 15.23 27.33 65.06
N ARG A 3 16.15 26.97 65.94
CA ARG A 3 17.50 26.52 65.62
C ARG A 3 17.38 25.13 65.01
N LEU A 4 17.34 25.02 63.66
CA LEU A 4 17.55 23.78 62.97
C LEU A 4 18.97 23.27 63.28
N ARG A 5 19.04 22.17 64.06
CA ARG A 5 20.28 21.48 64.40
C ARG A 5 20.94 20.96 63.12
N ARG A 6 22.04 21.52 62.70
CA ARG A 6 22.86 21.10 61.54
C ARG A 6 23.08 19.59 61.43
N GLY A 7 23.07 18.89 62.57
CA GLY A 7 23.23 17.42 62.60
C GLY A 7 22.01 16.62 62.16
N SER A 8 20.78 17.22 62.20
CA SER A 8 19.57 16.53 61.77
C SER A 8 19.46 16.46 60.25
N LEU A 9 19.87 17.50 59.55
CA LEU A 9 19.85 17.56 58.09
C LEU A 9 20.89 16.58 57.50
N TYR A 10 22.06 16.48 58.08
CA TYR A 10 23.09 15.57 57.61
C TYR A 10 22.71 14.08 57.79
N ARG A 11 22.02 13.75 58.90
CA ARG A 11 21.47 12.40 59.10
C ARG A 11 20.38 12.09 58.13
N LEU A 12 19.44 12.98 57.88
CA LEU A 12 18.38 12.82 56.91
C LEU A 12 18.93 12.61 55.49
N LEU A 13 19.92 13.40 55.08
CA LEU A 13 20.59 13.23 53.77
C LEU A 13 21.34 11.89 53.68
N ARG A 14 22.02 11.49 54.73
CA ARG A 14 22.74 10.20 54.79
C ARG A 14 21.78 9.01 54.74
N ASP A 15 20.66 9.07 55.46
CA ASP A 15 19.65 8.02 55.47
C ASP A 15 18.91 7.95 54.13
N TRP A 16 18.73 9.09 53.48
CA TRP A 16 18.13 9.17 52.12
C TRP A 16 19.07 8.57 51.05
N ILE A 17 20.37 8.82 51.16
CA ILE A 17 21.39 8.25 50.22
C ILE A 17 21.60 6.75 50.53
N ALA A 18 21.44 6.32 51.76
CA ALA A 18 21.60 4.92 52.16
C ALA A 18 20.33 4.08 51.96
N ASP A 19 19.19 4.70 51.64
CA ASP A 19 17.94 3.98 51.39
C ASP A 19 17.95 3.34 50.00
N GLY A 20 18.30 2.07 49.95
CA GLY A 20 18.31 1.25 48.73
C GLY A 20 16.92 0.94 48.16
N ARG A 21 15.84 1.36 48.81
CA ARG A 21 14.45 1.09 48.32
C ARG A 21 14.11 1.82 47.03
N GLY A 22 14.83 2.91 46.70
CA GLY A 22 14.67 3.67 45.47
C GLY A 22 15.37 3.04 44.26
N VAL A 23 16.29 2.08 44.43
CA VAL A 23 17.07 1.49 43.32
C VAL A 23 16.16 0.77 42.32
N ALA A 24 15.24 -0.03 42.79
CA ALA A 24 14.27 -0.71 41.93
C ALA A 24 13.38 0.27 41.09
N ALA A 25 13.03 1.42 41.70
CA ALA A 25 12.24 2.44 40.99
C ALA A 25 13.07 3.14 39.90
N THR A 26 14.35 3.38 40.10
CA THR A 26 15.24 3.95 39.10
C THR A 26 15.53 2.97 37.98
N GLU A 27 15.80 1.69 38.30
CA GLU A 27 15.94 0.64 37.28
C GLU A 27 14.70 0.52 36.42
N PHE A 28 13.51 0.49 37.03
CA PHE A 28 12.23 0.46 36.31
C PHE A 28 12.07 1.70 35.42
N ALA A 29 12.42 2.89 35.91
CA ALA A 29 12.30 4.14 35.13
C ALA A 29 13.17 4.15 33.87
N PHE A 30 14.28 3.41 33.83
CA PHE A 30 15.11 3.24 32.63
C PHE A 30 14.58 2.16 31.69
N ILE A 31 14.06 1.06 32.24
CA ILE A 31 13.60 -0.09 31.44
C ILE A 31 12.27 0.19 30.77
N VAL A 32 11.31 0.86 31.46
CA VAL A 32 9.95 1.08 30.93
C VAL A 32 9.94 1.88 29.64
N PRO A 33 10.64 3.00 29.46
CA PRO A 33 10.66 3.71 28.18
C PRO A 33 11.15 2.83 27.02
N LEU A 34 12.19 2.02 27.25
CA LEU A 34 12.71 1.10 26.27
C LEU A 34 11.67 0.03 25.89
N MET A 35 11.00 -0.56 26.91
CA MET A 35 9.94 -1.55 26.68
C MET A 35 8.77 -0.94 25.90
N LEU A 36 8.36 0.30 26.21
CA LEU A 36 7.28 0.99 25.50
C LEU A 36 7.65 1.24 24.04
N VAL A 37 8.88 1.70 23.76
CA VAL A 37 9.36 1.90 22.39
C VAL A 37 9.34 0.57 21.62
N MET A 38 9.83 -0.51 22.22
CA MET A 38 9.82 -1.84 21.60
C MET A 38 8.38 -2.35 21.37
N PHE A 39 7.50 -2.17 22.33
CA PHE A 39 6.11 -2.58 22.24
C PHE A 39 5.37 -1.84 21.12
N PHE A 40 5.39 -0.52 21.14
CA PHE A 40 4.72 0.28 20.08
C PHE A 40 5.36 0.08 18.72
N GLY A 41 6.69 -0.03 18.66
CA GLY A 41 7.41 -0.33 17.42
C GLY A 41 6.98 -1.67 16.80
N THR A 42 6.81 -2.70 17.62
CA THR A 42 6.33 -4.02 17.15
C THR A 42 4.89 -3.93 16.65
N VAL A 43 3.99 -3.25 17.35
CA VAL A 43 2.59 -3.07 16.94
C VAL A 43 2.51 -2.33 15.60
N GLU A 44 3.25 -1.25 15.43
CA GLU A 44 3.28 -0.49 14.17
C GLU A 44 3.86 -1.32 13.01
N PHE A 45 4.93 -2.06 13.26
CA PHE A 45 5.52 -2.93 12.25
C PHE A 45 4.55 -4.03 11.79
N CYS A 46 3.86 -4.69 12.72
CA CYS A 46 2.84 -5.68 12.40
C CYS A 46 1.68 -5.07 11.61
N SER A 47 1.26 -3.85 11.95
CA SER A 47 0.22 -3.12 11.23
C SER A 47 0.65 -2.79 9.80
N ALA A 48 1.88 -2.32 9.60
CA ALA A 48 2.44 -2.04 8.27
C ALA A 48 2.48 -3.30 7.38
N ILE A 49 2.89 -4.46 7.94
CA ILE A 49 2.88 -5.74 7.22
C ILE A 49 1.44 -6.14 6.84
N ALA A 50 0.48 -5.97 7.75
CA ALA A 50 -0.92 -6.29 7.48
C ALA A 50 -1.49 -5.43 6.33
N VAL A 51 -1.17 -4.14 6.33
CA VAL A 51 -1.56 -3.22 5.25
C VAL A 51 -0.87 -3.59 3.94
N ASN A 52 0.43 -3.91 3.95
CA ASN A 52 1.16 -4.32 2.75
C ASN A 52 0.52 -5.55 2.08
N ARG A 53 0.12 -6.55 2.86
CA ARG A 53 -0.62 -7.72 2.34
C ARG A 53 -1.95 -7.34 1.69
N LYS A 54 -2.66 -6.35 2.25
CA LYS A 54 -3.91 -5.84 1.67
C LYS A 54 -3.66 -5.13 0.34
N VAL A 55 -2.58 -4.36 0.21
CA VAL A 55 -2.18 -3.71 -1.06
C VAL A 55 -1.90 -4.76 -2.14
N THR A 56 -1.17 -5.83 -1.80
CA THR A 56 -0.95 -6.96 -2.71
C THR A 56 -2.27 -7.62 -3.15
N LEU A 57 -3.20 -7.84 -2.21
CA LEU A 57 -4.51 -8.39 -2.53
C LEU A 57 -5.32 -7.43 -3.44
N MET A 58 -5.27 -6.13 -3.20
CA MET A 58 -5.93 -5.13 -4.06
C MET A 58 -5.41 -5.20 -5.49
N ALA A 59 -4.08 -5.21 -5.69
CA ALA A 59 -3.49 -5.31 -7.01
C ALA A 59 -3.94 -6.60 -7.74
N ARG A 60 -3.92 -7.73 -7.05
CA ARG A 60 -4.34 -9.02 -7.60
C ARG A 60 -5.84 -9.05 -7.92
N THR A 61 -6.69 -8.57 -7.01
CA THR A 61 -8.13 -8.55 -7.23
C THR A 61 -8.51 -7.66 -8.39
N LEU A 62 -7.88 -6.48 -8.50
CA LEU A 62 -8.15 -5.56 -9.61
C LEU A 62 -7.79 -6.17 -10.96
N SER A 63 -6.61 -6.78 -11.09
CA SER A 63 -6.19 -7.45 -12.33
C SER A 63 -7.05 -8.68 -12.63
N ASP A 64 -7.47 -9.43 -11.61
CA ASP A 64 -8.30 -10.64 -11.77
C ASP A 64 -9.71 -10.29 -12.22
N LEU A 65 -10.38 -9.33 -11.59
CA LEU A 65 -11.71 -8.87 -11.99
C LEU A 65 -11.73 -8.40 -13.45
N THR A 66 -10.73 -7.62 -13.86
CA THR A 66 -10.63 -7.15 -15.24
C THR A 66 -10.39 -8.29 -16.21
N SER A 67 -9.55 -9.27 -15.86
CA SER A 67 -9.23 -10.42 -16.73
C SER A 67 -10.42 -11.36 -16.98
N GLN A 68 -11.45 -11.29 -16.14
CA GLN A 68 -12.65 -12.11 -16.24
C GLN A 68 -13.69 -11.54 -17.21
N SER A 69 -13.49 -10.34 -17.72
CA SER A 69 -14.41 -9.69 -18.66
C SER A 69 -13.82 -9.68 -20.06
N PRO A 70 -14.60 -9.98 -21.12
CA PRO A 70 -14.15 -9.84 -22.51
C PRO A 70 -14.03 -8.37 -22.94
N SER A 71 -14.78 -7.50 -22.27
CA SER A 71 -14.74 -6.05 -22.48
C SER A 71 -15.10 -5.33 -21.18
N VAL A 72 -14.62 -4.11 -21.03
CA VAL A 72 -14.87 -3.25 -19.86
C VAL A 72 -15.21 -1.83 -20.29
N ALA A 73 -16.22 -1.25 -19.65
CA ALA A 73 -16.58 0.16 -19.75
C ALA A 73 -16.12 0.92 -18.49
N ASP A 74 -16.21 2.26 -18.52
CA ASP A 74 -15.87 3.08 -17.36
C ASP A 74 -16.68 2.72 -16.10
N ALA A 75 -17.95 2.31 -16.26
CA ALA A 75 -18.80 1.87 -15.16
C ALA A 75 -18.30 0.56 -14.51
N ASP A 76 -17.84 -0.38 -15.33
CA ASP A 76 -17.29 -1.66 -14.86
C ASP A 76 -15.98 -1.41 -14.10
N ILE A 77 -15.12 -0.58 -14.68
CA ILE A 77 -13.84 -0.19 -14.06
C ILE A 77 -14.10 0.49 -12.71
N ALA A 78 -15.02 1.46 -12.63
CA ALA A 78 -15.38 2.12 -11.38
C ALA A 78 -15.91 1.12 -10.34
N THR A 79 -16.65 0.10 -10.75
CA THR A 79 -17.14 -0.98 -9.89
C THR A 79 -15.98 -1.83 -9.39
N PHE A 80 -15.03 -2.23 -10.25
CA PHE A 80 -13.83 -2.99 -9.87
C PHE A 80 -12.98 -2.25 -8.85
N PHE A 81 -12.77 -0.96 -9.03
CA PHE A 81 -12.08 -0.11 -8.08
C PHE A 81 -12.83 -0.02 -6.74
N THR A 82 -14.16 0.11 -6.79
CA THR A 82 -15.00 0.19 -5.58
C THR A 82 -14.92 -1.11 -4.77
N VAL A 83 -15.04 -2.27 -5.40
CA VAL A 83 -14.92 -3.58 -4.74
C VAL A 83 -13.52 -3.76 -4.17
N THR A 84 -12.50 -3.49 -4.96
CA THR A 84 -11.09 -3.61 -4.54
C THR A 84 -10.77 -2.70 -3.36
N ASN A 85 -11.35 -1.50 -3.32
CA ASN A 85 -11.13 -0.55 -2.23
C ASN A 85 -11.69 -1.04 -0.88
N LYS A 86 -12.64 -1.97 -0.86
CA LYS A 86 -13.13 -2.58 0.38
C LYS A 86 -12.09 -3.44 1.09
N ILE A 87 -11.09 -3.94 0.36
CA ILE A 87 -10.02 -4.78 0.93
C ILE A 87 -9.18 -4.00 1.94
N ILE A 88 -8.90 -2.72 1.67
CA ILE A 88 -8.05 -1.90 2.54
C ILE A 88 -8.74 -1.44 3.83
N TRP A 89 -10.07 -1.58 3.91
CA TRP A 89 -10.79 -1.20 5.13
C TRP A 89 -10.18 -1.87 6.38
N PRO A 90 -10.03 -1.19 7.55
CA PRO A 90 -10.51 0.16 7.89
C PRO A 90 -9.52 1.30 7.61
N TYR A 91 -8.43 1.06 6.92
CA TYR A 91 -7.32 2.03 6.77
C TYR A 91 -7.60 3.16 5.77
N ALA A 92 -8.44 2.94 4.76
CA ALA A 92 -8.83 3.97 3.81
C ALA A 92 -10.17 4.59 4.22
N THR A 93 -10.12 5.79 4.79
CA THR A 93 -11.27 6.53 5.31
C THR A 93 -11.47 7.90 4.64
N GLY A 94 -10.65 8.24 3.66
CA GLY A 94 -10.68 9.52 2.95
C GLY A 94 -11.68 9.59 1.80
N THR A 95 -11.60 10.65 0.99
CA THR A 95 -12.39 10.85 -0.23
C THR A 95 -11.89 10.00 -1.39
N LEU A 96 -12.80 9.65 -2.33
CA LEU A 96 -12.44 8.95 -3.58
C LEU A 96 -11.54 9.84 -4.46
N ASN A 97 -10.46 9.27 -4.96
CA ASN A 97 -9.46 9.94 -5.80
C ASN A 97 -9.14 9.10 -7.05
N PRO A 98 -9.62 9.46 -8.19
CA PRO A 98 -11.03 9.43 -8.57
C PRO A 98 -11.62 8.02 -8.47
N TYR A 99 -10.76 7.00 -8.39
CA TYR A 99 -11.16 5.59 -8.37
C TYR A 99 -10.95 4.93 -7.01
N PHE A 100 -9.91 5.32 -6.24
CA PHE A 100 -9.64 4.81 -4.90
C PHE A 100 -9.94 5.85 -3.82
N THR A 101 -10.20 5.36 -2.61
CA THR A 101 -10.30 6.22 -1.43
C THR A 101 -8.90 6.58 -0.95
N SER A 102 -8.60 7.88 -0.88
CA SER A 102 -7.33 8.36 -0.31
C SER A 102 -7.10 7.72 1.09
N PRO A 103 -5.89 7.31 1.42
CA PRO A 103 -4.61 7.52 0.73
C PRO A 103 -4.22 6.39 -0.25
N SER A 104 -5.16 5.62 -0.75
CA SER A 104 -4.92 4.62 -1.80
C SER A 104 -4.92 5.26 -3.19
N SER A 105 -4.13 4.73 -4.10
CA SER A 105 -4.20 5.02 -5.52
C SER A 105 -3.95 3.75 -6.34
N GLY A 106 -4.43 3.72 -7.57
CA GLY A 106 -4.23 2.56 -8.42
C GLY A 106 -4.54 2.85 -9.88
N THR A 107 -3.94 2.05 -10.73
CA THR A 107 -4.09 2.11 -12.18
C THR A 107 -4.18 0.70 -12.72
N ILE A 108 -5.04 0.52 -13.71
CA ILE A 108 -5.13 -0.72 -14.47
C ILE A 108 -4.87 -0.42 -15.93
N SER A 109 -4.10 -1.29 -16.58
CA SER A 109 -3.71 -1.14 -17.97
C SER A 109 -3.76 -2.49 -18.67
N GLU A 110 -4.14 -2.50 -19.93
CA GLU A 110 -3.90 -3.63 -20.79
C GLU A 110 -2.63 -3.40 -21.59
N LEU A 111 -1.79 -4.41 -21.61
CA LEU A 111 -0.52 -4.42 -22.33
C LEU A 111 -0.58 -5.45 -23.45
N TYR A 112 -0.08 -5.09 -24.62
CA TYR A 112 0.20 -6.02 -25.72
C TYR A 112 1.69 -6.26 -25.83
N VAL A 113 2.11 -7.51 -25.91
CA VAL A 113 3.50 -7.87 -26.14
C VAL A 113 3.75 -7.97 -27.63
N ASP A 114 4.51 -7.03 -28.16
CA ASP A 114 4.85 -6.95 -29.58
C ASP A 114 5.58 -8.24 -30.06
N GLN A 115 5.20 -8.72 -31.22
CA GLN A 115 5.73 -9.96 -31.79
C GLN A 115 7.21 -9.86 -32.19
N THR A 116 7.65 -8.68 -32.59
CA THR A 116 8.99 -8.44 -33.12
C THR A 116 9.95 -7.97 -32.02
N THR A 117 9.55 -6.93 -31.30
CA THR A 117 10.40 -6.28 -30.28
C THR A 117 10.34 -6.99 -28.92
N LYS A 118 9.32 -7.82 -28.68
CA LYS A 118 9.03 -8.48 -27.39
C LYS A 118 8.89 -7.48 -26.24
N GLN A 119 8.49 -6.26 -26.52
CA GLN A 119 8.24 -5.23 -25.53
C GLN A 119 6.73 -5.12 -25.24
N ALA A 120 6.38 -4.86 -23.99
CA ALA A 120 4.99 -4.68 -23.58
C ALA A 120 4.56 -3.22 -23.83
N ARG A 121 3.56 -3.02 -24.67
CA ARG A 121 3.00 -1.71 -25.03
C ARG A 121 1.62 -1.54 -24.42
N VAL A 122 1.33 -0.35 -23.89
CA VAL A 122 0.02 0.00 -23.32
C VAL A 122 -1.02 0.13 -24.44
N ILE A 123 -2.10 -0.64 -24.37
CA ILE A 123 -3.24 -0.52 -25.27
C ILE A 123 -4.25 0.50 -24.69
N TRP A 124 -4.66 0.30 -23.46
CA TRP A 124 -5.45 1.25 -22.70
C TRP A 124 -5.06 1.26 -21.24
N SER A 125 -5.35 2.36 -20.54
CA SER A 125 -5.05 2.52 -19.13
C SER A 125 -6.11 3.39 -18.45
N LYS A 126 -6.52 2.99 -17.24
CA LYS A 126 -7.50 3.70 -16.40
C LYS A 126 -7.08 3.65 -14.93
N GLY A 127 -7.35 4.73 -14.21
CA GLY A 127 -7.01 4.80 -12.79
C GLY A 127 -6.64 6.20 -12.34
N SER A 128 -6.01 6.26 -11.18
CA SER A 128 -5.58 7.53 -10.57
C SER A 128 -4.45 8.21 -11.35
N ALA A 129 -3.60 7.42 -12.01
CA ALA A 129 -2.48 7.89 -12.85
C ALA A 129 -2.39 7.03 -14.11
N PRO A 130 -3.32 7.20 -15.06
CA PRO A 130 -3.37 6.37 -16.27
C PRO A 130 -2.13 6.59 -17.12
N ARG A 131 -1.61 5.50 -17.69
CA ARG A 131 -0.49 5.51 -18.63
C ARG A 131 -0.98 5.97 -20.00
N THR A 132 -0.11 6.64 -20.73
CA THR A 132 -0.42 6.99 -22.12
C THR A 132 -0.44 5.74 -23.00
N ALA A 133 -1.45 5.61 -23.86
CA ALA A 133 -1.48 4.55 -24.86
C ALA A 133 -0.22 4.58 -25.75
N ASP A 134 0.15 3.44 -26.27
CA ASP A 134 1.34 3.22 -27.09
C ASP A 134 2.69 3.43 -26.39
N THR A 135 2.72 3.67 -25.07
CA THR A 135 3.96 3.69 -24.31
C THR A 135 4.42 2.29 -23.91
N TYR A 136 5.72 2.08 -23.85
CA TYR A 136 6.31 0.81 -23.43
C TYR A 136 6.46 0.71 -21.93
N VAL A 137 6.15 -0.47 -21.37
CA VAL A 137 6.32 -0.79 -19.96
C VAL A 137 7.50 -1.72 -19.78
N THR A 138 8.58 -1.23 -19.17
CA THR A 138 9.84 -1.96 -19.01
C THR A 138 9.89 -2.80 -17.72
N THR A 139 8.92 -2.62 -16.82
CA THR A 139 8.86 -3.32 -15.52
C THR A 139 8.29 -4.74 -15.62
N VAL A 140 7.78 -5.14 -16.78
CA VAL A 140 7.20 -6.47 -16.98
C VAL A 140 8.31 -7.53 -16.93
N PRO A 141 8.18 -8.57 -16.07
CA PRO A 141 9.13 -9.68 -16.02
C PRO A 141 9.30 -10.37 -17.39
N SER A 142 10.52 -10.69 -17.79
CA SER A 142 10.82 -11.28 -19.10
C SER A 142 10.09 -12.60 -19.35
N ALA A 143 9.80 -13.37 -18.31
CA ALA A 143 9.01 -14.60 -18.39
C ALA A 143 7.56 -14.40 -18.84
N LEU A 144 7.01 -13.19 -18.69
CA LEU A 144 5.65 -12.85 -19.11
C LEU A 144 5.59 -12.25 -20.51
N LEU A 145 6.74 -11.85 -21.09
CA LEU A 145 6.85 -11.24 -22.41
C LEU A 145 6.74 -12.28 -23.53
N VAL A 146 5.59 -12.94 -23.62
CA VAL A 146 5.28 -13.88 -24.69
C VAL A 146 4.74 -13.12 -25.91
N PRO A 147 5.42 -13.16 -27.06
CA PRO A 147 5.02 -12.40 -28.24
C PRO A 147 3.58 -12.66 -28.68
N GLY A 148 2.87 -11.62 -29.05
CA GLY A 148 1.48 -11.71 -29.52
C GLY A 148 0.44 -11.99 -28.42
N THR A 149 0.80 -11.83 -27.15
CA THR A 149 -0.12 -12.02 -26.03
C THR A 149 -0.46 -10.71 -25.34
N TYR A 150 -1.62 -10.70 -24.65
CA TYR A 150 -2.09 -9.57 -23.85
C TYR A 150 -1.90 -9.87 -22.37
N LEU A 151 -1.63 -8.82 -21.59
CA LEU A 151 -1.49 -8.85 -20.14
C LEU A 151 -2.33 -7.72 -19.52
N ILE A 152 -3.07 -8.03 -18.49
CA ILE A 152 -3.69 -7.03 -17.62
C ILE A 152 -2.68 -6.70 -16.52
N PHE A 153 -2.31 -5.44 -16.43
CA PHE A 153 -1.34 -4.90 -15.51
C PHE A 153 -2.04 -3.95 -14.53
N SER A 154 -2.02 -4.28 -13.26
CA SER A 154 -2.55 -3.42 -12.20
C SER A 154 -1.43 -2.95 -11.29
N GLU A 155 -1.47 -1.67 -10.98
CA GLU A 155 -0.56 -1.00 -10.05
C GLU A 155 -1.40 -0.41 -8.93
N VAL A 156 -1.08 -0.74 -7.68
CA VAL A 156 -1.78 -0.20 -6.51
C VAL A 156 -0.76 0.32 -5.53
N SER A 157 -1.01 1.49 -4.96
CA SER A 157 -0.19 2.05 -3.90
C SER A 157 -1.06 2.59 -2.76
N TYR A 158 -0.49 2.61 -1.57
CA TYR A 158 -1.11 3.09 -0.36
C TYR A 158 -0.08 3.84 0.50
N GLN A 159 -0.43 5.04 0.94
CA GLN A 159 0.40 5.82 1.86
C GLN A 159 0.08 5.41 3.30
N TYR A 160 0.89 4.52 3.86
CA TYR A 160 0.75 4.12 5.26
C TYR A 160 1.34 5.18 6.18
N VAL A 161 0.51 5.73 7.08
CA VAL A 161 0.96 6.67 8.12
C VAL A 161 0.83 5.97 9.47
N PRO A 162 1.93 5.74 10.20
CA PRO A 162 1.91 5.12 11.51
C PRO A 162 1.10 5.94 12.52
N THR A 163 0.34 5.28 13.37
CA THR A 163 -0.46 5.93 14.42
C THR A 163 0.41 6.53 15.51
N VAL A 164 1.52 5.83 15.86
CA VAL A 164 2.52 6.29 16.83
C VAL A 164 3.74 6.83 16.07
N GLY A 165 3.57 7.93 15.37
CA GLY A 165 4.55 8.51 14.44
C GLY A 165 5.92 8.93 15.00
N TYR A 166 6.19 8.68 16.29
CA TYR A 166 7.51 8.94 16.88
C TYR A 166 8.51 7.81 16.62
N VAL A 167 8.03 6.59 16.31
CA VAL A 167 8.87 5.39 16.10
C VAL A 167 9.20 5.20 14.62
N MET A 168 8.31 5.64 13.72
CA MET A 168 8.52 5.60 12.28
C MET A 168 8.37 7.02 11.70
N ALA A 169 8.88 7.24 10.49
CA ALA A 169 8.89 8.56 9.86
C ALA A 169 7.46 9.16 9.77
N LYS A 170 7.27 10.39 10.26
CA LYS A 170 6.00 11.14 10.15
C LYS A 170 5.47 11.28 8.71
N ALA A 171 6.36 11.21 7.73
CA ALA A 171 6.02 11.28 6.31
C ALA A 171 5.22 10.06 5.81
N GLY A 172 5.14 9.01 6.61
CA GLY A 172 4.56 7.73 6.19
C GLY A 172 5.46 6.95 5.25
N VAL A 173 5.03 5.73 4.93
CA VAL A 173 5.70 4.82 3.99
C VAL A 173 4.74 4.49 2.87
N THR A 174 5.18 4.67 1.62
CA THR A 174 4.39 4.25 0.46
C THR A 174 4.56 2.75 0.27
N LEU A 175 3.48 2.02 0.44
CA LEU A 175 3.38 0.59 0.16
C LEU A 175 2.79 0.44 -1.24
N SER A 176 3.46 -0.28 -2.13
CA SER A 176 2.99 -0.47 -3.49
C SER A 176 3.21 -1.91 -3.93
N ASP A 177 2.30 -2.39 -4.76
CA ASP A 177 2.44 -3.71 -5.40
C ASP A 177 1.83 -3.68 -6.80
N VAL A 178 2.27 -4.62 -7.62
CA VAL A 178 1.84 -4.79 -9.00
C VAL A 178 1.37 -6.22 -9.24
N SER A 179 0.40 -6.38 -10.14
CA SER A 179 -0.07 -7.70 -10.54
C SER A 179 -0.21 -7.77 -12.06
N TYR A 180 0.17 -8.92 -12.61
CA TYR A 180 0.03 -9.25 -14.02
C TYR A 180 -0.87 -10.46 -14.17
N THR A 181 -1.92 -10.35 -14.97
CA THR A 181 -2.85 -11.44 -15.23
C THR A 181 -3.13 -11.49 -16.74
N ARG A 182 -3.33 -12.68 -17.29
CA ARG A 182 -3.75 -12.82 -18.69
C ARG A 182 -5.27 -12.78 -18.76
N PRO A 183 -5.85 -12.16 -19.83
CA PRO A 183 -7.29 -12.27 -20.12
C PRO A 183 -7.72 -13.74 -20.12
N ARG A 184 -8.91 -14.04 -19.54
CA ARG A 184 -9.39 -15.42 -19.38
C ARG A 184 -10.55 -15.77 -20.30
N GLN A 185 -11.36 -14.79 -20.67
CA GLN A 185 -12.58 -14.97 -21.49
C GLN A 185 -12.33 -14.76 -22.98
N SER A 186 -11.27 -14.01 -23.31
CA SER A 186 -10.93 -13.61 -24.68
C SER A 186 -9.41 -13.46 -24.80
N SER A 187 -8.91 -13.22 -26.01
CA SER A 187 -7.48 -12.95 -26.22
C SER A 187 -7.02 -11.62 -25.65
N CYS A 188 -7.90 -10.62 -25.58
CA CYS A 188 -7.68 -9.31 -24.97
C CYS A 188 -8.93 -8.82 -24.24
N VAL A 189 -8.82 -7.79 -23.41
CA VAL A 189 -9.95 -7.11 -22.77
C VAL A 189 -10.20 -5.77 -23.47
N LEU A 190 -11.27 -5.68 -24.24
CA LEU A 190 -11.58 -4.47 -24.99
C LEU A 190 -12.07 -3.36 -24.06
N TYR A 191 -11.51 -2.16 -24.21
CA TYR A 191 -12.03 -1.00 -23.51
C TYR A 191 -13.10 -0.30 -24.37
N ILE A 192 -14.30 -0.09 -23.79
CA ILE A 192 -15.44 0.56 -24.43
C ILE A 192 -15.54 1.99 -23.92
N ALA A 193 -15.23 2.96 -24.79
CA ALA A 193 -15.44 4.37 -24.51
C ALA A 193 -16.87 4.77 -24.85
N GLY A 194 -17.71 5.03 -23.84
CA GLY A 194 -19.11 5.44 -24.06
C GLY A 194 -20.04 4.30 -24.44
N THR A 195 -20.99 4.55 -25.38
CA THR A 195 -22.03 3.60 -25.83
C THR A 195 -21.67 2.80 -27.07
N THR A 196 -20.46 2.94 -27.60
CA THR A 196 -20.04 2.24 -28.81
C THR A 196 -19.65 0.80 -28.47
N THR A 197 -20.32 -0.15 -29.14
CA THR A 197 -19.88 -1.55 -29.10
C THR A 197 -18.48 -1.67 -29.70
N PRO A 198 -17.56 -2.38 -29.03
CA PRO A 198 -16.23 -2.55 -29.57
C PRO A 198 -16.30 -3.31 -30.88
N SER A 199 -15.73 -2.74 -31.94
CA SER A 199 -15.45 -3.51 -33.12
C SER A 199 -14.32 -4.47 -32.84
N SER A 200 -14.61 -5.78 -32.68
CA SER A 200 -13.59 -6.82 -32.75
C SER A 200 -12.75 -6.65 -34.03
N PRO A 201 -11.44 -6.84 -34.01
CA PRO A 201 -10.63 -7.68 -33.14
C PRO A 201 -9.74 -6.91 -32.20
N CYS A 202 -9.06 -7.66 -31.29
CA CYS A 202 -8.05 -7.13 -30.39
C CYS A 202 -6.99 -6.31 -31.14
N PRO A 203 -6.71 -5.07 -30.72
CA PRO A 203 -5.75 -4.21 -31.42
C PRO A 203 -4.34 -4.80 -31.36
N THR A 204 -3.76 -5.10 -32.52
CA THR A 204 -2.42 -5.70 -32.66
C THR A 204 -1.36 -4.70 -33.09
N THR A 205 -1.73 -3.45 -33.30
CA THR A 205 -0.85 -2.36 -33.77
C THR A 205 -0.92 -1.15 -32.85
#